data_a16cd7761aae6eb6f9ad0ff017a1814c
#
_entry.id   a16cd7761aae6eb6f9ad0ff017a1814c
#
_cell.length_a   1.000
_cell.length_b   1.000
_cell.length_c   1.000
_cell.angle_alpha   90.00
_cell.angle_beta   90.00
_cell.angle_gamma   90.00
#
_symmetry.space_group_name_H-M   'P 1'
#
loop_
_entity.id
_entity.type
_entity.pdbx_description
1 polymer ?
#
loop_
_entity_poly.entity_id
_entity_poly.type
_entity_poly.pdbx_seq_one_letter_code
_entity_poly.pdbx_strand_id
1 'polypeptide(L)'
;MLSPRRINGLYKAEPKIDYELISVLRERTGVPIVMHGGSGLSAKEYRECIVRGVQKINYYTYADKAALEGAKQFLAEHPETYVFAPVSVVVGRAVEANLDELVQALYEGQLNR
;
A
#
# COMPACT_ATOMS: atom_id res chain seq x y z
N MET A 1 17.58 -8.49 4.22
CA MET A 1 16.89 -8.35 2.91
C MET A 1 17.23 -6.98 2.34
N LEU A 2 17.97 -6.96 1.21
CA LEU A 2 18.27 -5.69 0.52
C LEU A 2 17.00 -5.21 -0.16
N SER A 3 16.32 -4.24 0.44
CA SER A 3 15.18 -3.58 -0.18
C SER A 3 15.64 -2.85 -1.45
N PRO A 4 14.93 -2.97 -2.58
CA PRO A 4 15.24 -2.16 -3.77
C PRO A 4 15.28 -0.69 -3.39
N ARG A 5 16.25 0.05 -3.93
CA ARG A 5 16.39 1.48 -3.63
C ARG A 5 15.12 2.23 -3.97
N ARG A 6 14.54 2.91 -2.99
CA ARG A 6 13.37 3.78 -3.15
C ARG A 6 13.80 5.20 -3.49
N ILE A 7 13.04 5.83 -4.38
CA ILE A 7 13.06 7.28 -4.56
C ILE A 7 11.68 7.78 -4.17
N ASN A 8 11.60 8.71 -3.20
CA ASN A 8 10.35 9.31 -2.74
C ASN A 8 9.27 8.26 -2.38
N GLY A 9 9.68 7.14 -1.77
CA GLY A 9 8.77 6.07 -1.37
C GLY A 9 8.31 5.13 -2.49
N LEU A 10 8.61 5.42 -3.76
CA LEU A 10 8.28 4.55 -4.89
C LEU A 10 9.46 3.61 -5.21
N TYR A 11 9.14 2.41 -5.66
CA TYR A 11 10.16 1.48 -6.14
C TYR A 11 10.67 1.89 -7.52
N LYS A 12 11.98 1.80 -7.74
CA LYS A 12 12.60 1.99 -9.07
C LYS A 12 12.42 0.79 -9.98
N ALA A 13 12.20 -0.38 -9.42
CA ALA A 13 12.00 -1.64 -10.11
C ALA A 13 10.92 -2.42 -9.38
N GLU A 14 10.34 -3.40 -10.04
CA GLU A 14 9.35 -4.29 -9.46
C GLU A 14 9.91 -4.96 -8.19
N PRO A 15 9.23 -4.87 -7.03
CA PRO A 15 9.72 -5.45 -5.80
C PRO A 15 9.70 -6.97 -5.90
N LYS A 16 10.84 -7.61 -5.63
CA LYS A 16 10.91 -9.07 -5.55
C LYS A 16 10.79 -9.51 -4.10
N ILE A 17 9.70 -10.17 -3.77
CA ILE A 17 9.43 -10.68 -2.42
C ILE A 17 10.01 -12.08 -2.30
N ASP A 18 10.76 -12.32 -1.23
CA ASP A 18 11.22 -13.64 -0.84
C ASP A 18 10.16 -14.31 0.07
N TYR A 19 9.23 -14.99 -0.56
CA TYR A 19 8.13 -15.66 0.13
C TYR A 19 8.58 -16.80 1.03
N GLU A 20 9.63 -17.51 0.65
CA GLU A 20 10.16 -18.62 1.43
C GLU A 20 10.78 -18.10 2.73
N LEU A 21 11.50 -17.00 2.67
CA LEU A 21 12.05 -16.35 3.86
C LEU A 21 10.95 -15.94 4.85
N ILE A 22 9.78 -15.48 4.39
CA ILE A 22 8.65 -15.17 5.26
C ILE A 22 8.23 -16.41 6.05
N SER A 23 8.05 -17.56 5.38
CA SER A 23 7.66 -18.81 6.02
C SER A 23 8.69 -19.28 7.04
N VAL A 24 9.98 -19.25 6.66
CA VAL A 24 11.08 -19.64 7.55
C VAL A 24 11.17 -18.74 8.79
N LEU A 25 11.01 -17.43 8.61
CA LEU A 25 11.01 -16.48 9.74
C LEU A 25 9.84 -16.75 10.68
N ARG A 26 8.64 -16.98 10.15
CA ARG A 26 7.45 -17.29 10.94
C ARG A 26 7.64 -18.57 11.75
N GLU A 27 8.16 -19.61 11.13
CA GLU A 27 8.41 -20.89 11.77
C GLU A 27 9.47 -20.80 12.88
N ARG A 28 10.60 -20.16 12.58
CA ARG A 28 11.73 -20.09 13.52
C ARG A 28 11.49 -19.16 14.71
N THR A 29 10.75 -18.07 14.51
CA THR A 29 10.55 -17.07 15.56
C THR A 29 9.27 -17.30 16.36
N GLY A 30 8.25 -17.90 15.77
CA GLY A 30 6.93 -18.08 16.35
C GLY A 30 6.15 -16.77 16.57
N VAL A 31 6.71 -15.61 16.19
CA VAL A 31 6.10 -14.29 16.42
C VAL A 31 5.42 -13.77 15.15
N PRO A 32 4.41 -12.88 15.29
CA PRO A 32 3.77 -12.22 14.17
C PRO A 32 4.76 -11.44 13.31
N ILE A 33 4.64 -11.55 11.98
CA ILE A 33 5.49 -10.82 11.03
C ILE A 33 4.79 -9.53 10.63
N VAL A 34 5.53 -8.42 10.71
CA VAL A 34 5.11 -7.10 10.22
C VAL A 34 5.87 -6.80 8.93
N MET A 35 5.13 -6.52 7.87
CA MET A 35 5.71 -6.12 6.60
C MET A 35 5.71 -4.61 6.45
N HIS A 36 6.90 -4.04 6.25
CA HIS A 36 7.09 -2.65 5.86
C HIS A 36 7.20 -2.53 4.34
N GLY A 37 6.73 -1.42 3.81
CA GLY A 37 6.88 -1.16 2.40
C GLY A 37 5.92 -1.93 1.51
N GLY A 38 4.76 -2.29 2.03
CA GLY A 38 3.72 -3.01 1.30
C GLY A 38 3.04 -2.23 0.18
N SER A 39 3.25 -0.92 0.08
CA SER A 39 2.66 -0.12 -1.02
C SER A 39 3.18 -0.60 -2.37
N GLY A 40 2.28 -0.79 -3.34
CA GLY A 40 2.61 -1.17 -4.70
C GLY A 40 2.65 -2.67 -4.96
N LEU A 41 2.22 -3.49 -4.01
CA LEU A 41 2.00 -4.91 -4.23
C LEU A 41 0.63 -5.16 -4.85
N SER A 42 0.55 -6.19 -5.68
CA SER A 42 -0.72 -6.70 -6.20
C SER A 42 -1.50 -7.46 -5.12
N ALA A 43 -2.81 -7.65 -5.34
CA ALA A 43 -3.65 -8.47 -4.45
C ALA A 43 -3.11 -9.90 -4.28
N LYS A 44 -2.54 -10.48 -5.35
CA LYS A 44 -1.91 -11.80 -5.29
C LYS A 44 -0.69 -11.82 -4.38
N GLU A 45 0.16 -10.81 -4.45
CA GLU A 45 1.37 -10.68 -3.61
C GLU A 45 1.01 -10.48 -2.14
N TYR A 46 -0.01 -9.67 -1.83
CA TYR A 46 -0.54 -9.56 -0.47
C TYR A 46 -1.04 -10.90 0.05
N ARG A 47 -1.81 -11.63 -0.76
CA ARG A 47 -2.32 -12.96 -0.40
C ARG A 47 -1.18 -13.93 -0.06
N GLU A 48 -0.15 -14.00 -0.90
CA GLU A 48 1.01 -14.86 -0.67
C GLU A 48 1.74 -14.50 0.63
N CYS A 49 1.91 -13.22 0.92
CA CYS A 49 2.51 -12.75 2.17
C CYS A 49 1.68 -13.15 3.41
N ILE A 50 0.36 -12.96 3.34
CA ILE A 50 -0.57 -13.26 4.44
C ILE A 50 -0.59 -14.76 4.74
N VAL A 51 -0.73 -15.61 3.71
CA VAL A 51 -0.75 -17.07 3.87
C VAL A 51 0.55 -17.59 4.50
N ARG A 52 1.69 -16.92 4.22
CA ARG A 52 3.00 -17.32 4.76
C ARG A 52 3.32 -16.74 6.13
N GLY A 53 2.41 -15.94 6.71
CA GLY A 53 2.53 -15.53 8.11
C GLY A 53 2.67 -14.03 8.36
N VAL A 54 2.55 -13.17 7.35
CA VAL A 54 2.44 -11.73 7.56
C VAL A 54 1.08 -11.43 8.20
N GLN A 55 1.09 -10.71 9.32
CA GLN A 55 -0.11 -10.36 10.08
C GLN A 55 -0.39 -8.85 10.13
N LYS A 56 0.59 -8.04 9.82
CA LYS A 56 0.45 -6.59 9.74
C LYS A 56 1.20 -6.07 8.52
N ILE A 57 0.56 -5.17 7.78
CA ILE A 57 1.15 -4.52 6.60
C ILE A 57 1.13 -3.01 6.83
N ASN A 58 2.28 -2.37 6.73
CA ASN A 58 2.39 -0.92 6.77
C ASN A 58 2.25 -0.37 5.34
N TYR A 59 1.21 0.45 5.15
CA TYR A 59 0.86 1.02 3.86
C TYR A 59 0.80 2.55 3.97
N TYR A 60 1.47 3.26 3.08
CA TYR A 60 1.51 4.73 3.10
C TYR A 60 1.66 5.33 1.70
N THR A 61 2.72 5.00 0.98
CA THR A 61 3.17 5.73 -0.21
C THR A 61 2.12 5.85 -1.30
N TYR A 62 1.34 4.81 -1.54
CA TYR A 62 0.30 4.83 -2.58
C TYR A 62 -0.96 5.57 -2.14
N ALA A 63 -1.28 5.59 -0.85
CA ALA A 63 -2.34 6.44 -0.32
C ALA A 63 -1.96 7.93 -0.46
N ASP A 64 -0.72 8.28 -0.12
CA ASP A 64 -0.19 9.64 -0.27
C ASP A 64 -0.11 10.07 -1.75
N LYS A 65 0.29 9.15 -2.63
CA LYS A 65 0.26 9.38 -4.08
C LYS A 65 -1.16 9.64 -4.58
N ALA A 66 -2.14 8.84 -4.17
CA ALA A 66 -3.55 9.04 -4.53
C ALA A 66 -4.07 10.41 -4.08
N ALA A 67 -3.70 10.83 -2.86
CA ALA A 67 -4.00 12.15 -2.33
C ALA A 67 -3.46 13.27 -3.24
N LEU A 68 -2.20 13.18 -3.61
CA LEU A 68 -1.53 14.18 -4.45
C LEU A 68 -2.13 14.22 -5.87
N GLU A 69 -2.38 13.07 -6.48
CA GLU A 69 -2.98 13.00 -7.82
C GLU A 69 -4.42 13.57 -7.82
N GLY A 70 -5.22 13.26 -6.78
CA GLY A 70 -6.55 13.84 -6.61
C GLY A 70 -6.50 15.38 -6.48
N ALA A 71 -5.57 15.90 -5.69
CA ALA A 71 -5.38 17.35 -5.55
C ALA A 71 -4.99 18.01 -6.88
N LYS A 72 -4.03 17.42 -7.60
CA LYS A 72 -3.57 17.94 -8.91
C LYS A 72 -4.69 17.96 -9.93
N GLN A 73 -5.46 16.88 -10.03
CA GLN A 73 -6.58 16.80 -10.96
C GLN A 73 -7.62 17.88 -10.64
N PHE A 74 -8.03 17.98 -9.38
CA PHE A 74 -9.02 18.99 -8.96
C PHE A 74 -8.57 20.40 -9.29
N LEU A 75 -7.32 20.76 -8.99
CA LEU A 75 -6.78 22.10 -9.26
C LEU A 75 -6.63 22.39 -10.75
N ALA A 76 -6.39 21.38 -11.58
CA ALA A 76 -6.37 21.52 -13.03
C ALA A 76 -7.77 21.78 -13.62
N GLU A 77 -8.80 21.14 -13.05
CA GLU A 77 -10.21 21.33 -13.46
C GLU A 77 -10.82 22.62 -12.89
N HIS A 78 -10.29 23.12 -11.76
CA HIS A 78 -10.78 24.29 -11.03
C HIS A 78 -9.66 25.29 -10.74
N PRO A 79 -9.08 25.91 -11.78
CA PRO A 79 -7.94 26.84 -11.64
C PRO A 79 -8.30 28.11 -10.84
N GLU A 80 -9.58 28.45 -10.70
CA GLU A 80 -10.08 29.55 -9.88
C GLU A 80 -10.03 29.28 -8.36
N THR A 81 -9.69 28.05 -7.95
CA THR A 81 -9.66 27.65 -6.54
C THR A 81 -8.57 28.40 -5.77
N TYR A 82 -8.95 29.12 -4.72
CA TYR A 82 -8.04 29.86 -3.86
C TYR A 82 -8.16 29.48 -2.36
N VAL A 83 -9.01 28.51 -2.03
CA VAL A 83 -9.20 28.00 -0.66
C VAL A 83 -8.93 26.50 -0.61
N PHE A 84 -8.41 26.01 0.51
CA PHE A 84 -8.01 24.61 0.66
C PHE A 84 -9.18 23.63 0.90
N ALA A 85 -10.29 24.13 1.49
CA ALA A 85 -11.39 23.26 1.90
C ALA A 85 -11.91 22.30 0.81
N PRO A 86 -12.23 22.70 -0.43
CA PRO A 86 -12.65 21.77 -1.47
C PRO A 86 -11.54 20.80 -1.88
N VAL A 87 -10.27 21.22 -1.87
CA VAL A 87 -9.12 20.35 -2.16
C VAL A 87 -9.03 19.23 -1.12
N SER A 88 -9.20 19.55 0.17
CA SER A 88 -9.14 18.55 1.25
C SER A 88 -10.22 17.47 1.13
N VAL A 89 -11.41 17.83 0.65
CA VAL A 89 -12.51 16.87 0.42
C VAL A 89 -12.14 15.89 -0.70
N VAL A 90 -11.60 16.39 -1.81
CA VAL A 90 -11.18 15.56 -2.94
C VAL A 90 -10.01 14.65 -2.56
N VAL A 91 -9.04 15.18 -1.83
CA VAL A 91 -7.92 14.40 -1.29
C VAL A 91 -8.42 13.26 -0.39
N GLY A 92 -9.35 13.55 0.53
CA GLY A 92 -9.95 12.54 1.40
C GLY A 92 -10.62 11.41 0.61
N ARG A 93 -11.41 11.73 -0.39
CA ARG A 93 -12.07 10.74 -1.27
C ARG A 93 -11.07 9.91 -2.08
N ALA A 94 -10.00 10.52 -2.57
CA ALA A 94 -8.98 9.80 -3.33
C ALA A 94 -8.21 8.80 -2.45
N VAL A 95 -7.90 9.18 -1.20
CA VAL A 95 -7.30 8.28 -0.21
C VAL A 95 -8.26 7.17 0.17
N GLU A 96 -9.52 7.47 0.44
CA GLU A 96 -10.56 6.50 0.77
C GLU A 96 -10.68 5.43 -0.32
N ALA A 97 -10.82 5.82 -1.58
CA ALA A 97 -10.91 4.88 -2.70
C ALA A 97 -9.67 3.97 -2.80
N ASN A 98 -8.45 4.53 -2.61
CA ASN A 98 -7.23 3.74 -2.62
C ASN A 98 -7.14 2.75 -1.45
N LEU A 99 -7.60 3.15 -0.26
CA LEU A 99 -7.62 2.28 0.92
C LEU A 99 -8.70 1.20 0.81
N ASP A 100 -9.83 1.47 0.18
CA ASP A 100 -10.88 0.47 -0.07
C ASP A 100 -10.35 -0.66 -0.96
N GLU A 101 -9.61 -0.34 -2.03
CA GLU A 101 -8.95 -1.35 -2.87
C GLU A 101 -7.97 -2.20 -2.07
N LEU A 102 -7.17 -1.57 -1.19
CA LEU A 102 -6.24 -2.28 -0.31
C LEU A 102 -6.98 -3.22 0.64
N VAL A 103 -8.00 -2.72 1.34
CA VAL A 103 -8.79 -3.50 2.31
C VAL A 103 -9.43 -4.71 1.62
N GLN A 104 -9.97 -4.53 0.42
CA GLN A 104 -10.51 -5.62 -0.38
C GLN A 104 -9.46 -6.69 -0.68
N ALA A 105 -8.28 -6.28 -1.14
CA ALA A 105 -7.17 -7.19 -1.44
C ALA A 105 -6.69 -7.98 -0.20
N LEU A 106 -6.61 -7.31 0.95
CA LEU A 106 -6.23 -7.93 2.21
C LEU A 106 -7.31 -8.90 2.73
N TYR A 107 -8.59 -8.54 2.61
CA TYR A 107 -9.70 -9.36 3.03
C TYR A 107 -9.80 -10.65 2.20
N GLU A 108 -9.69 -10.57 0.89
CA GLU A 108 -9.64 -11.72 0.00
C GLU A 108 -8.47 -12.67 0.35
N GLY A 109 -7.33 -12.11 0.74
CA GLY A 109 -6.17 -12.86 1.22
C GLY A 109 -6.45 -13.65 2.51
N GLN A 110 -7.34 -13.18 3.37
CA GLN A 110 -7.71 -13.87 4.62
C GLN A 110 -8.71 -15.01 4.41
N LEU A 111 -9.63 -14.87 3.46
CA LEU A 111 -10.65 -15.90 3.19
C LEU A 111 -10.08 -17.20 2.63
N ASN A 112 -8.86 -17.18 2.12
CA ASN A 112 -8.21 -18.33 1.48
C ASN A 112 -7.13 -18.99 2.37
N ARG A 113 -7.21 -18.80 3.69
CA ARG A 113 -6.36 -19.49 4.69
C ARG A 113 -6.86 -20.88 5.00
#